data_78beda98a033c0f9b8bba05ae0fbcfbe
#
_entry.id   78beda98a033c0f9b8bba05ae0fbcfbe
#
_cell.length_a   1.000
_cell.length_b   1.000
_cell.length_c   1.000
_cell.angle_alpha   90.00
_cell.angle_beta   90.00
_cell.angle_gamma   90.00
#
_symmetry.space_group_name_H-M   'P 1'
#
loop_
_entity.id
_entity.type
_entity.pdbx_description
1 polymer ?
#
loop_
_entity_poly.entity_id
_entity_poly.type
_entity_poly.pdbx_seq_one_letter_code
_entity_poly.pdbx_strand_id
1 'polypeptide(L)'
;WGRFPSPTGLELGQDRYAAAVGNTHVLSHNWAVAVWEHGAAYLPRQDDVFFREGMLMMCSTDLDVYLLVILSRLRVRILSRRLADTAQKMRSARPGADEPRDRVVKRFDDLINRAIELDSEAIAFLVSEWWTDVSSHEQADLILSWMQDVGGLDRAVAQAVEQVCLLRESVQTLIKRQEHLLDQDRQNSARMMKWAIGVLTFVGMPLSILLEVWINWDSTAPTL
;
A
#
# COMPACT_ATOMS: atom_id res chain seq x y z
N TRP A 1 -5.68 36.95 34.41
CA TRP A 1 -6.12 36.29 33.17
C TRP A 1 -7.31 37.05 32.64
N GLY A 2 -7.05 37.99 31.70
CA GLY A 2 -8.10 38.76 31.05
C GLY A 2 -8.93 37.84 30.15
N ARG A 3 -10.24 37.82 30.37
CA ARG A 3 -11.19 37.30 29.38
C ARG A 3 -11.02 38.10 28.10
N PHE A 4 -10.41 37.53 27.10
CA PHE A 4 -10.56 38.07 25.75
C PHE A 4 -12.02 37.80 25.33
N PRO A 5 -12.81 38.87 25.06
CA PRO A 5 -14.13 38.67 24.53
C PRO A 5 -13.96 37.94 23.16
N SER A 6 -14.45 36.72 23.06
CA SER A 6 -14.54 36.02 21.80
C SER A 6 -15.39 36.86 20.83
N PRO A 7 -14.87 37.36 19.72
CA PRO A 7 -15.65 38.21 18.82
C PRO A 7 -16.83 37.45 18.11
N THR A 8 -17.00 36.17 18.33
CA THR A 8 -17.99 35.34 17.62
C THR A 8 -18.89 34.51 18.50
N GLY A 9 -18.84 34.62 19.83
CA GLY A 9 -19.73 33.86 20.72
C GLY A 9 -19.56 32.32 20.66
N LEU A 10 -18.50 31.84 20.06
CA LEU A 10 -18.12 30.42 20.07
C LEU A 10 -17.46 30.09 21.42
N GLU A 11 -18.28 29.78 22.40
CA GLU A 11 -17.82 29.13 23.61
C GLU A 11 -17.33 27.71 23.20
N LEU A 12 -16.03 27.49 23.37
CA LEU A 12 -15.47 26.13 23.32
C LEU A 12 -16.17 25.32 24.41
N GLY A 13 -16.91 24.29 24.05
CA GLY A 13 -17.52 23.38 25.02
C GLY A 13 -16.47 22.88 26.02
N GLN A 14 -16.86 22.62 27.26
CA GLN A 14 -15.94 22.22 28.35
C GLN A 14 -14.99 21.09 27.94
N ASP A 15 -15.47 20.14 27.14
CA ASP A 15 -14.66 19.01 26.66
C ASP A 15 -13.52 19.46 25.72
N ARG A 16 -13.78 20.44 24.86
CA ARG A 16 -12.74 21.01 23.98
C ARG A 16 -11.72 21.85 24.73
N TYR A 17 -12.18 22.55 25.76
CA TYR A 17 -11.29 23.30 26.63
C TYR A 17 -10.37 22.38 27.45
N ALA A 18 -10.92 21.31 28.02
CA ALA A 18 -10.16 20.31 28.74
C ALA A 18 -9.11 19.62 27.84
N ALA A 19 -9.49 19.28 26.60
CA ALA A 19 -8.58 18.72 25.60
C ALA A 19 -7.48 19.72 25.21
N ALA A 20 -7.80 21.00 25.05
CA ALA A 20 -6.82 22.04 24.74
C ALA A 20 -5.80 22.23 25.87
N VAL A 21 -6.25 22.19 27.11
CA VAL A 21 -5.38 22.28 28.30
C VAL A 21 -4.51 21.01 28.40
N GLY A 22 -5.06 19.84 28.16
CA GLY A 22 -4.33 18.56 28.17
C GLY A 22 -3.22 18.47 27.12
N ASN A 23 -3.37 19.20 26.02
CA ASN A 23 -2.40 19.23 24.90
C ASN A 23 -1.45 20.45 24.98
N THR A 24 -1.33 21.06 26.14
CA THR A 24 -0.41 22.18 26.37
C THR A 24 0.85 21.69 27.06
N HIS A 25 1.97 21.89 26.40
CA HIS A 25 3.29 21.40 26.80
C HIS A 25 4.21 22.61 27.13
N VAL A 26 5.07 22.45 28.12
CA VAL A 26 6.06 23.45 28.47
C VAL A 26 7.31 23.24 27.63
N LEU A 27 7.66 24.23 26.81
CA LEU A 27 8.88 24.20 25.98
C LEU A 27 10.09 24.72 26.75
N SER A 28 9.89 25.78 27.54
CA SER A 28 10.92 26.40 28.36
C SER A 28 10.28 27.10 29.54
N HIS A 29 11.11 27.74 30.39
CA HIS A 29 10.61 28.51 31.53
C HIS A 29 9.59 29.61 31.13
N ASN A 30 9.76 30.20 29.97
CA ASN A 30 8.95 31.34 29.50
C ASN A 30 7.98 30.98 28.34
N TRP A 31 8.01 29.74 27.81
CA TRP A 31 7.25 29.35 26.66
C TRP A 31 6.50 28.04 26.87
N ALA A 32 5.23 28.04 26.50
CA ALA A 32 4.43 26.84 26.38
C ALA A 32 3.87 26.76 24.96
N VAL A 33 3.60 25.56 24.49
CA VAL A 33 2.93 25.31 23.22
C VAL A 33 1.69 24.46 23.47
N ALA A 34 0.59 24.89 22.89
CA ALA A 34 -0.63 24.06 22.79
C ALA A 34 -0.70 23.48 21.39
N VAL A 35 -0.81 22.14 21.30
CA VAL A 35 -0.78 21.42 20.03
C VAL A 35 -2.15 20.83 19.75
N TRP A 36 -2.64 20.98 18.52
CA TRP A 36 -3.89 20.40 18.02
C TRP A 36 -3.67 19.67 16.71
N GLU A 37 -4.67 18.93 16.31
CA GLU A 37 -4.65 18.20 15.05
C GLU A 37 -4.32 19.08 13.83
N HIS A 38 -4.69 20.36 13.87
CA HIS A 38 -4.60 21.28 12.73
C HIS A 38 -3.67 22.47 12.97
N GLY A 39 -2.89 22.46 14.04
CA GLY A 39 -1.96 23.55 14.32
C GLY A 39 -1.37 23.53 15.71
N ALA A 40 -0.58 24.54 15.98
CA ALA A 40 -0.01 24.80 17.28
C ALA A 40 -0.14 26.28 17.63
N ALA A 41 -0.30 26.59 18.91
CA ALA A 41 -0.29 27.95 19.43
C ALA A 41 0.78 28.08 20.50
N TYR A 42 1.61 29.07 20.38
CA TYR A 42 2.67 29.37 21.32
C TYR A 42 2.20 30.39 22.32
N LEU A 43 2.44 30.11 23.58
CA LEU A 43 1.98 30.87 24.72
C LEU A 43 3.20 31.43 25.51
N PRO A 44 3.57 32.67 25.33
CA PRO A 44 4.62 33.29 26.15
C PRO A 44 4.10 33.54 27.57
N ARG A 45 4.93 33.29 28.57
CA ARG A 45 4.56 33.47 29.97
C ARG A 45 4.66 34.94 30.43
N GLN A 46 5.56 35.71 29.81
CA GLN A 46 5.75 37.13 30.06
C GLN A 46 6.22 37.83 28.79
N ASP A 47 6.16 39.17 28.77
CA ASP A 47 6.84 40.01 27.78
C ASP A 47 8.36 39.76 27.90
N ASP A 48 8.86 38.86 27.09
CA ASP A 48 10.25 38.45 27.08
C ASP A 48 11.02 39.30 26.07
N VAL A 49 12.24 39.69 26.43
CA VAL A 49 13.18 40.34 25.51
C VAL A 49 13.43 39.46 24.26
N PHE A 50 13.34 38.14 24.42
CA PHE A 50 13.49 37.15 23.35
C PHE A 50 12.20 36.87 22.57
N PHE A 51 11.10 37.59 22.79
CA PHE A 51 9.83 37.38 22.11
C PHE A 51 10.00 37.46 20.59
N ARG A 52 10.77 38.41 20.07
CA ARG A 52 11.03 38.60 18.65
C ARG A 52 11.82 37.42 18.04
N GLU A 53 12.82 36.93 18.76
CA GLU A 53 13.63 35.79 18.33
C GLU A 53 12.82 34.48 18.37
N GLY A 54 12.02 34.29 19.42
CA GLY A 54 11.07 33.17 19.50
C GLY A 54 10.06 33.19 18.37
N MET A 55 9.51 34.33 17.99
CA MET A 55 8.63 34.48 16.83
C MET A 55 9.31 34.12 15.52
N LEU A 56 10.58 34.49 15.34
CA LEU A 56 11.34 34.09 14.13
C LEU A 56 11.54 32.57 14.06
N MET A 57 11.86 31.92 15.19
CA MET A 57 11.95 30.47 15.24
C MET A 57 10.62 29.78 14.89
N MET A 58 9.52 30.28 15.45
CA MET A 58 8.17 29.73 15.13
C MET A 58 7.81 29.89 13.67
N CYS A 59 8.16 31.01 13.05
CA CYS A 59 7.87 31.28 11.64
C CYS A 59 8.85 30.60 10.67
N SER A 60 9.88 29.95 11.16
CA SER A 60 10.86 29.21 10.36
C SER A 60 10.87 27.74 10.72
N THR A 61 11.65 27.35 11.71
CA THR A 61 11.88 25.94 12.06
C THR A 61 10.59 25.21 12.48
N ASP A 62 9.76 25.83 13.31
CA ASP A 62 8.53 25.19 13.79
C ASP A 62 7.48 25.10 12.68
N LEU A 63 7.46 26.05 11.75
CA LEU A 63 6.62 25.97 10.56
C LEU A 63 7.05 24.80 9.66
N ASP A 64 8.35 24.58 9.49
CA ASP A 64 8.87 23.44 8.71
C ASP A 64 8.48 22.13 9.36
N VAL A 65 8.60 22.01 10.68
CA VAL A 65 8.11 20.83 11.42
C VAL A 65 6.61 20.59 11.19
N TYR A 66 5.82 21.65 11.26
CA TYR A 66 4.38 21.56 11.00
C TYR A 66 4.07 21.10 9.57
N LEU A 67 4.80 21.61 8.58
CA LEU A 67 4.66 21.17 7.19
C LEU A 67 5.04 19.71 7.00
N LEU A 68 6.09 19.24 7.66
CA LEU A 68 6.48 17.81 7.65
C LEU A 68 5.37 16.91 8.19
N VAL A 69 4.73 17.30 9.30
CA VAL A 69 3.60 16.55 9.88
C VAL A 69 2.42 16.50 8.90
N ILE A 70 2.09 17.64 8.26
CA ILE A 70 1.01 17.67 7.25
C ILE A 70 1.34 16.76 6.07
N LEU A 71 2.56 16.83 5.53
CA LEU A 71 3.00 16.00 4.41
C LEU A 71 2.93 14.52 4.77
N SER A 72 3.47 14.13 5.93
CA SER A 72 3.41 12.75 6.41
C SER A 72 1.97 12.26 6.55
N ARG A 73 1.07 13.09 7.09
CA ARG A 73 -0.36 12.80 7.23
C ARG A 73 -1.04 12.59 5.87
N LEU A 74 -0.73 13.44 4.90
CA LEU A 74 -1.26 13.31 3.53
C LEU A 74 -0.74 12.04 2.86
N ARG A 75 0.55 11.75 3.00
CA ARG A 75 1.18 10.54 2.45
C ARG A 75 0.56 9.27 3.00
N VAL A 76 0.44 9.15 4.32
CA VAL A 76 -0.20 7.99 4.97
C VAL A 76 -1.64 7.82 4.50
N ARG A 77 -2.40 8.91 4.40
CA ARG A 77 -3.79 8.87 3.91
C ARG A 77 -3.89 8.40 2.45
N ILE A 78 -3.02 8.88 1.58
CA ILE A 78 -2.98 8.47 0.17
C ILE A 78 -2.60 7.00 0.08
N LEU A 79 -1.55 6.57 0.79
CA LEU A 79 -1.09 5.20 0.82
C LEU A 79 -2.19 4.25 1.31
N SER A 80 -2.84 4.56 2.44
CA SER A 80 -3.92 3.75 2.99
C SER A 80 -5.11 3.61 2.03
N ARG A 81 -5.47 4.68 1.29
CA ARG A 81 -6.52 4.61 0.27
C ARG A 81 -6.13 3.70 -0.90
N ARG A 82 -4.90 3.81 -1.39
CA ARG A 82 -4.39 2.97 -2.50
C ARG A 82 -4.30 1.50 -2.08
N LEU A 83 -3.87 1.23 -0.84
CA LEU A 83 -3.84 -0.11 -0.26
C LEU A 83 -5.25 -0.71 -0.19
N ALA A 84 -6.22 0.04 0.34
CA ALA A 84 -7.61 -0.39 0.44
C ALA A 84 -8.24 -0.68 -0.94
N ASP A 85 -8.02 0.19 -1.93
CA ASP A 85 -8.50 0.00 -3.32
C ASP A 85 -7.90 -1.27 -3.94
N THR A 86 -6.58 -1.48 -3.78
CA THR A 86 -5.90 -2.66 -4.31
C THR A 86 -6.36 -3.94 -3.61
N ALA A 87 -6.51 -3.92 -2.29
CA ALA A 87 -7.04 -5.05 -1.54
C ALA A 87 -8.49 -5.39 -1.95
N GLN A 88 -9.32 -4.39 -2.22
CA GLN A 88 -10.68 -4.59 -2.72
C GLN A 88 -10.67 -5.21 -4.12
N LYS A 89 -9.82 -4.74 -5.03
CA LYS A 89 -9.66 -5.30 -6.37
C LYS A 89 -9.18 -6.75 -6.32
N MET A 90 -8.26 -7.08 -5.42
CA MET A 90 -7.82 -8.47 -5.22
C MET A 90 -8.94 -9.39 -4.73
N ARG A 91 -9.79 -8.91 -3.81
CA ARG A 91 -10.95 -9.70 -3.34
C ARG A 91 -11.98 -9.94 -4.45
N SER A 92 -12.21 -8.95 -5.30
CA SER A 92 -13.15 -9.04 -6.42
C SER A 92 -12.59 -9.80 -7.63
N ALA A 93 -11.27 -10.06 -7.68
CA ALA A 93 -10.60 -10.74 -8.78
C ALA A 93 -10.82 -12.26 -8.80
N ARG A 94 -11.97 -12.75 -8.32
CA ARG A 94 -12.34 -14.17 -8.48
C ARG A 94 -12.62 -14.47 -9.94
N PRO A 95 -12.01 -15.53 -10.51
CA PRO A 95 -12.30 -15.92 -11.88
C PRO A 95 -13.79 -16.28 -12.00
N GLY A 96 -14.46 -15.72 -13.01
CA GLY A 96 -15.80 -16.17 -13.42
C GLY A 96 -15.71 -17.55 -14.04
N ALA A 97 -16.80 -18.34 -13.95
CA ALA A 97 -16.83 -19.70 -14.50
C ALA A 97 -16.56 -19.75 -16.03
N ASP A 98 -16.92 -18.68 -16.77
CA ASP A 98 -16.82 -18.59 -18.22
C ASP A 98 -15.72 -17.61 -18.69
N GLU A 99 -14.86 -17.13 -17.77
CA GLU A 99 -13.85 -16.12 -18.13
C GLU A 99 -12.63 -16.79 -18.80
N PRO A 100 -12.16 -16.26 -19.96
CA PRO A 100 -10.95 -16.77 -20.62
C PRO A 100 -9.75 -16.70 -19.69
N ARG A 101 -9.02 -17.80 -19.56
CA ARG A 101 -7.86 -17.93 -18.66
C ARG A 101 -6.80 -16.86 -18.86
N ASP A 102 -6.50 -16.51 -20.11
CA ASP A 102 -5.51 -15.46 -20.43
C ASP A 102 -5.87 -14.11 -19.82
N ARG A 103 -7.17 -13.78 -19.75
CA ARG A 103 -7.63 -12.55 -19.08
C ARG A 103 -7.47 -12.63 -17.57
N VAL A 104 -7.72 -13.80 -16.99
CA VAL A 104 -7.54 -14.04 -15.56
C VAL A 104 -6.07 -13.90 -15.18
N VAL A 105 -5.17 -14.54 -15.94
CA VAL A 105 -3.71 -14.48 -15.71
C VAL A 105 -3.23 -13.02 -15.81
N LYS A 106 -3.58 -12.33 -16.92
CA LYS A 106 -3.19 -10.92 -17.10
C LYS A 106 -3.69 -10.02 -15.97
N ARG A 107 -4.95 -10.22 -15.52
CA ARG A 107 -5.50 -9.47 -14.41
C ARG A 107 -4.75 -9.75 -13.09
N PHE A 108 -4.32 -10.98 -12.84
CA PHE A 108 -3.51 -11.32 -11.68
C PHE A 108 -2.13 -10.68 -11.75
N ASP A 109 -1.47 -10.71 -12.91
CA ASP A 109 -0.18 -10.03 -13.13
C ASP A 109 -0.29 -8.52 -12.84
N ASP A 110 -1.32 -7.86 -13.37
CA ASP A 110 -1.56 -6.44 -13.13
C ASP A 110 -1.78 -6.12 -11.64
N LEU A 111 -2.48 -7.00 -10.90
CA LEU A 111 -2.71 -6.82 -9.46
C LEU A 111 -1.46 -7.08 -8.64
N ILE A 112 -0.68 -8.10 -9.00
CA ILE A 112 0.60 -8.42 -8.34
C ILE A 112 1.58 -7.27 -8.52
N ASN A 113 1.74 -6.77 -9.75
CA ASN A 113 2.65 -5.65 -10.04
C ASN A 113 2.26 -4.39 -9.28
N ARG A 114 0.96 -4.07 -9.24
CA ARG A 114 0.46 -2.92 -8.46
C ARG A 114 0.69 -3.07 -6.96
N ALA A 115 0.57 -4.28 -6.43
CA ALA A 115 0.84 -4.53 -5.02
C ALA A 115 2.32 -4.43 -4.67
N ILE A 116 3.22 -4.88 -5.56
CA ILE A 116 4.67 -4.73 -5.41
C ILE A 116 5.06 -3.24 -5.45
N GLU A 117 4.46 -2.47 -6.35
CA GLU A 117 4.67 -1.02 -6.42
C GLU A 117 4.26 -0.33 -5.12
N LEU A 118 3.09 -0.67 -4.56
CA LEU A 118 2.61 -0.12 -3.29
C LEU A 118 3.47 -0.54 -2.09
N ASP A 119 3.97 -1.77 -2.08
CA ASP A 119 4.89 -2.25 -1.06
C ASP A 119 6.20 -1.44 -1.08
N SER A 120 6.74 -1.21 -2.27
CA SER A 120 7.94 -0.39 -2.46
C SER A 120 7.72 1.08 -2.06
N GLU A 121 6.56 1.64 -2.39
CA GLU A 121 6.18 3.00 -2.00
C GLU A 121 6.03 3.12 -0.47
N ALA A 122 5.45 2.12 0.18
CA ALA A 122 5.33 2.09 1.65
C ALA A 122 6.70 2.00 2.34
N ILE A 123 7.60 1.18 1.83
CA ILE A 123 8.97 1.08 2.34
C ILE A 123 9.70 2.43 2.15
N ALA A 124 9.61 3.03 0.96
CA ALA A 124 10.22 4.32 0.69
C ALA A 124 9.72 5.41 1.64
N PHE A 125 8.40 5.44 1.89
CA PHE A 125 7.81 6.35 2.87
C PHE A 125 8.39 6.14 4.27
N LEU A 126 8.43 4.89 4.77
CA LEU A 126 8.92 4.58 6.11
C LEU A 126 10.41 4.87 6.31
N VAL A 127 11.22 4.70 5.26
CA VAL A 127 12.68 4.87 5.34
C VAL A 127 13.09 6.32 5.11
N SER A 128 12.40 7.04 4.23
CA SER A 128 12.89 8.34 3.74
C SER A 128 11.99 9.52 4.10
N GLU A 129 10.71 9.29 4.38
CA GLU A 129 9.73 10.36 4.57
C GLU A 129 9.08 10.33 5.97
N TRP A 130 9.30 9.26 6.75
CA TRP A 130 8.86 9.17 8.13
C TRP A 130 9.95 9.70 9.05
N TRP A 131 9.76 10.90 9.56
CA TRP A 131 10.72 11.60 10.40
C TRP A 131 10.37 11.39 11.88
N THR A 132 11.36 10.93 12.65
CA THR A 132 11.29 10.82 14.12
C THR A 132 12.20 11.83 14.78
N ASP A 133 13.14 12.37 14.00
CA ASP A 133 14.18 13.29 14.45
C ASP A 133 14.48 14.27 13.29
N VAL A 134 14.28 15.53 13.47
CA VAL A 134 14.36 16.56 12.41
C VAL A 134 15.43 17.61 12.67
N SER A 135 15.99 17.65 13.89
CA SER A 135 16.92 18.69 14.27
C SER A 135 17.92 18.19 15.30
N SER A 136 19.07 18.85 15.36
CA SER A 136 19.97 18.73 16.53
C SER A 136 19.44 19.42 17.78
N HIS A 137 18.30 20.09 17.69
CA HIS A 137 17.65 20.78 18.80
C HIS A 137 16.46 19.94 19.31
N GLU A 138 16.55 19.49 20.54
CA GLU A 138 15.52 18.70 21.24
C GLU A 138 14.10 19.31 21.15
N GLN A 139 14.02 20.63 21.10
CA GLN A 139 12.75 21.35 21.06
C GLN A 139 11.94 21.06 19.78
N ALA A 140 12.60 21.00 18.62
CA ALA A 140 11.93 20.72 17.36
C ALA A 140 11.39 19.28 17.32
N ASP A 141 12.16 18.34 17.87
CA ASP A 141 11.78 16.91 17.94
C ASP A 141 10.61 16.69 18.92
N LEU A 142 10.59 17.42 20.05
CA LEU A 142 9.46 17.40 20.97
C LEU A 142 8.19 17.92 20.30
N ILE A 143 8.25 19.04 19.57
CA ILE A 143 7.11 19.59 18.85
C ILE A 143 6.62 18.62 17.79
N LEU A 144 7.53 18.00 17.01
CA LEU A 144 7.21 16.97 16.03
C LEU A 144 6.46 15.82 16.69
N SER A 145 7.00 15.26 17.77
CA SER A 145 6.42 14.15 18.52
C SER A 145 5.00 14.47 19.01
N TRP A 146 4.80 15.64 19.64
CA TRP A 146 3.47 16.05 20.12
C TRP A 146 2.46 16.23 18.99
N MET A 147 2.89 16.79 17.84
CA MET A 147 2.02 16.95 16.67
C MET A 147 1.65 15.61 16.03
N GLN A 148 2.57 14.66 16.02
CA GLN A 148 2.32 13.29 15.53
C GLN A 148 1.35 12.55 16.44
N ASP A 149 1.53 12.65 17.77
CA ASP A 149 0.71 11.98 18.77
C ASP A 149 -0.73 12.53 18.78
N VAL A 150 -0.91 13.85 18.88
CA VAL A 150 -2.24 14.51 18.85
C VAL A 150 -2.95 14.23 17.52
N GLY A 151 -2.23 14.15 16.42
CA GLY A 151 -2.74 13.78 15.10
C GLY A 151 -3.04 12.30 14.93
N GLY A 152 -2.68 11.45 15.91
CA GLY A 152 -2.81 9.99 15.82
C GLY A 152 -2.03 9.39 14.65
N LEU A 153 -0.94 10.07 14.24
CA LEU A 153 -0.19 9.73 13.03
C LEU A 153 0.56 8.42 13.20
N ASP A 154 1.14 8.16 14.37
CA ASP A 154 1.80 6.89 14.69
C ASP A 154 0.86 5.70 14.53
N ARG A 155 -0.37 5.84 15.00
CA ARG A 155 -1.41 4.81 14.84
C ARG A 155 -1.79 4.61 13.39
N ALA A 156 -1.90 5.69 12.62
CA ALA A 156 -2.22 5.63 11.19
C ALA A 156 -1.09 4.97 10.39
N VAL A 157 0.18 5.24 10.72
CA VAL A 157 1.35 4.59 10.12
C VAL A 157 1.37 3.10 10.48
N ALA A 158 1.20 2.74 11.77
CA ALA A 158 1.16 1.35 12.19
C ALA A 158 0.05 0.57 11.46
N GLN A 159 -1.13 1.17 11.30
CA GLN A 159 -2.23 0.59 10.54
C GLN A 159 -1.89 0.43 9.05
N ALA A 160 -1.21 1.39 8.43
CA ALA A 160 -0.77 1.29 7.04
C ALA A 160 0.24 0.15 6.85
N VAL A 161 1.20 0.00 7.78
CA VAL A 161 2.16 -1.11 7.79
C VAL A 161 1.45 -2.46 7.89
N GLU A 162 0.47 -2.59 8.78
CA GLU A 162 -0.33 -3.82 8.89
C GLU A 162 -1.07 -4.13 7.58
N GLN A 163 -1.66 -3.12 6.94
CA GLN A 163 -2.32 -3.29 5.64
C GLN A 163 -1.34 -3.75 4.54
N VAL A 164 -0.10 -3.26 4.54
CA VAL A 164 0.96 -3.72 3.62
C VAL A 164 1.29 -5.19 3.86
N CYS A 165 1.42 -5.62 5.12
CA CYS A 165 1.66 -7.02 5.46
C CYS A 165 0.53 -7.92 4.95
N LEU A 166 -0.73 -7.55 5.17
CA LEU A 166 -1.90 -8.29 4.68
C LEU A 166 -1.97 -8.32 3.15
N LEU A 167 -1.59 -7.22 2.49
CA LEU A 167 -1.49 -7.18 1.04
C LEU A 167 -0.44 -8.17 0.52
N ARG A 168 0.72 -8.23 1.15
CA ARG A 168 1.82 -9.15 0.84
C ARG A 168 1.39 -10.62 0.93
N GLU A 169 0.67 -11.00 1.97
CA GLU A 169 0.08 -12.34 2.11
C GLU A 169 -0.94 -12.65 1.02
N SER A 170 -1.76 -11.65 0.67
CA SER A 170 -2.74 -11.78 -0.42
C SER A 170 -2.07 -12.00 -1.78
N VAL A 171 -0.97 -11.30 -2.05
CA VAL A 171 -0.13 -11.47 -3.26
C VAL A 171 0.44 -12.88 -3.32
N GLN A 172 1.02 -13.37 -2.22
CA GLN A 172 1.55 -14.75 -2.18
C GLN A 172 0.46 -15.79 -2.50
N THR A 173 -0.75 -15.56 -2.02
CA THR A 173 -1.89 -16.43 -2.31
C THR A 173 -2.28 -16.38 -3.79
N LEU A 174 -2.24 -15.19 -4.41
CA LEU A 174 -2.50 -15.04 -5.86
C LEU A 174 -1.43 -15.71 -6.71
N ILE A 175 -0.15 -15.55 -6.37
CA ILE A 175 0.96 -16.20 -7.05
C ILE A 175 0.78 -17.72 -7.03
N LYS A 176 0.49 -18.32 -5.88
CA LYS A 176 0.24 -19.76 -5.76
C LYS A 176 -0.95 -20.22 -6.63
N ARG A 177 -2.02 -19.42 -6.69
CA ARG A 177 -3.17 -19.73 -7.55
C ARG A 177 -2.82 -19.66 -9.03
N GLN A 178 -2.02 -18.67 -9.43
CA GLN A 178 -1.56 -18.52 -10.80
C GLN A 178 -0.66 -19.69 -11.21
N GLU A 179 0.27 -20.09 -10.36
CA GLU A 179 1.10 -21.29 -10.58
C GLU A 179 0.25 -22.55 -10.77
N HIS A 180 -0.75 -22.75 -9.92
CA HIS A 180 -1.69 -23.87 -10.09
C HIS A 180 -2.44 -23.86 -11.41
N LEU A 181 -2.86 -22.70 -11.91
CA LEU A 181 -3.51 -22.58 -13.23
C LEU A 181 -2.55 -22.94 -14.37
N LEU A 182 -1.31 -22.51 -14.29
CA LEU A 182 -0.27 -22.80 -15.27
C LEU A 182 0.15 -24.27 -15.25
N ASP A 183 0.27 -24.88 -14.08
CA ASP A 183 0.59 -26.31 -13.96
C ASP A 183 -0.53 -27.21 -14.49
N GLN A 184 -1.78 -26.83 -14.25
CA GLN A 184 -2.94 -27.54 -14.79
C GLN A 184 -2.95 -27.50 -16.31
N ASP A 185 -2.55 -26.39 -16.94
CA ASP A 185 -2.41 -26.29 -18.39
C ASP A 185 -1.24 -27.12 -18.93
N ARG A 186 -0.12 -27.15 -18.25
CA ARG A 186 1.01 -28.02 -18.59
C ARG A 186 0.62 -29.50 -18.54
N GLN A 187 -0.10 -29.90 -17.50
CA GLN A 187 -0.58 -31.27 -17.36
C GLN A 187 -1.62 -31.63 -18.43
N ASN A 188 -2.54 -30.71 -18.74
CA ASN A 188 -3.55 -30.92 -19.78
C ASN A 188 -2.89 -30.98 -21.18
N SER A 189 -1.94 -30.11 -21.47
CA SER A 189 -1.17 -30.12 -22.72
C SER A 189 -0.35 -31.40 -22.85
N ALA A 190 0.29 -31.84 -21.76
CA ALA A 190 1.02 -33.14 -21.75
C ALA A 190 0.08 -34.32 -21.91
N ARG A 191 -1.12 -34.33 -21.36
CA ARG A 191 -2.13 -35.36 -21.58
C ARG A 191 -2.65 -35.34 -23.02
N MET A 192 -2.96 -34.16 -23.58
CA MET A 192 -3.37 -34.04 -25.00
C MET A 192 -2.27 -34.52 -25.94
N MET A 193 -1.01 -34.18 -25.67
CA MET A 193 0.12 -34.64 -26.47
C MET A 193 0.29 -36.17 -26.39
N LYS A 194 0.16 -36.76 -25.20
CA LYS A 194 0.15 -38.22 -25.03
C LYS A 194 -1.01 -38.87 -25.76
N TRP A 195 -2.19 -38.28 -25.75
CA TRP A 195 -3.37 -38.76 -26.48
C TRP A 195 -3.17 -38.65 -27.99
N ALA A 196 -2.64 -37.51 -28.48
CA ALA A 196 -2.34 -37.31 -29.89
C ALA A 196 -1.31 -38.34 -30.42
N ILE A 197 -0.24 -38.58 -29.65
CA ILE A 197 0.76 -39.60 -29.96
C ILE A 197 0.12 -40.99 -29.94
N GLY A 198 -0.73 -41.30 -28.95
CA GLY A 198 -1.44 -42.58 -28.87
C GLY A 198 -2.36 -42.82 -30.07
N VAL A 199 -3.14 -41.80 -30.47
CA VAL A 199 -4.02 -41.89 -31.65
C VAL A 199 -3.20 -42.05 -32.94
N LEU A 200 -2.10 -41.29 -33.08
CA LEU A 200 -1.24 -41.36 -34.27
C LEU A 200 -0.56 -42.73 -34.40
N THR A 201 -0.16 -43.32 -33.25
CA THR A 201 0.42 -44.67 -33.24
C THR A 201 -0.62 -45.76 -33.53
N PHE A 202 -1.84 -45.62 -32.99
CA PHE A 202 -2.89 -46.63 -33.14
C PHE A 202 -3.54 -46.63 -34.54
N VAL A 203 -3.63 -45.45 -35.18
CA VAL A 203 -4.21 -45.30 -36.52
C VAL A 203 -3.13 -45.34 -37.59
N GLY A 204 -1.97 -44.83 -37.36
CA GLY A 204 -0.87 -44.74 -38.34
C GLY A 204 -0.21 -46.08 -38.64
N MET A 205 0.00 -46.95 -37.63
CA MET A 205 0.60 -48.26 -37.84
C MET A 205 -0.27 -49.20 -38.72
N PRO A 206 -1.56 -49.42 -38.44
CA PRO A 206 -2.37 -50.30 -39.34
C PRO A 206 -2.53 -49.68 -40.69
N LEU A 207 -2.55 -48.38 -40.87
CA LEU A 207 -2.67 -47.74 -42.17
C LEU A 207 -1.40 -47.95 -43.05
N SER A 208 -0.21 -47.90 -42.46
CA SER A 208 1.04 -48.20 -43.16
C SER A 208 1.14 -49.64 -43.57
N ILE A 209 0.69 -50.57 -42.72
CA ILE A 209 0.65 -51.99 -43.05
C ILE A 209 -0.35 -52.29 -44.21
N LEU A 210 -1.53 -51.65 -44.16
CA LEU A 210 -2.51 -51.78 -45.24
C LEU A 210 -2.01 -51.19 -46.56
N LEU A 211 -1.29 -50.06 -46.50
CA LEU A 211 -0.69 -49.45 -47.69
C LEU A 211 0.42 -50.34 -48.28
N GLU A 212 1.23 -50.94 -47.42
CA GLU A 212 2.30 -51.89 -47.86
C GLU A 212 1.75 -53.15 -48.45
N VAL A 213 0.68 -53.70 -47.90
CA VAL A 213 -0.06 -54.86 -48.48
C VAL A 213 -0.71 -54.46 -49.80
N TRP A 214 -1.30 -53.29 -49.94
CA TRP A 214 -1.94 -52.81 -51.15
C TRP A 214 -0.93 -52.58 -52.28
N ILE A 215 0.23 -51.99 -52.00
CA ILE A 215 1.31 -51.75 -52.96
C ILE A 215 1.91 -53.11 -53.44
N ASN A 216 2.11 -54.03 -52.51
CA ASN A 216 2.63 -55.35 -52.84
C ASN A 216 1.60 -56.21 -53.61
N TRP A 217 0.29 -56.02 -53.42
CA TRP A 217 -0.76 -56.73 -54.17
C TRP A 217 -0.77 -56.35 -55.64
N ASP A 218 -0.51 -55.11 -55.98
CA ASP A 218 -0.47 -54.60 -57.34
C ASP A 218 0.78 -55.08 -58.12
N SER A 219 1.84 -55.46 -57.44
CA SER A 219 3.09 -55.95 -58.02
C SER A 219 3.09 -57.44 -58.27
N THR A 220 2.07 -58.20 -57.77
CA THR A 220 1.96 -59.67 -57.95
C THR A 220 0.87 -60.08 -58.92
N ALA A 221 0.25 -59.12 -59.64
CA ALA A 221 -0.71 -59.45 -60.69
C ALA A 221 0.01 -60.17 -61.87
N PRO A 222 -0.31 -61.42 -62.15
CA PRO A 222 0.34 -62.12 -63.25
C PRO A 222 -0.10 -61.50 -64.56
N THR A 223 0.88 -61.05 -65.35
CA THR A 223 0.65 -60.72 -66.76
C THR A 223 0.23 -62.02 -67.52
N LEU A 224 -1.05 -62.11 -67.87
CA LEU A 224 -1.62 -63.01 -68.84
C LEU A 224 -1.51 -62.40 -70.22
#